data_b5170eb6a7963c1ed8c1c77d25fffb25
#
_entry.id   b5170eb6a7963c1ed8c1c77d25fffb25
#
_cell.length_a   1.000
_cell.length_b   1.000
_cell.length_c   1.000
_cell.angle_alpha   90.00
_cell.angle_beta   90.00
_cell.angle_gamma   90.00
#
_symmetry.space_group_name_H-M   'P 1'
#
loop_
_entity.id
_entity.type
_entity.pdbx_description
1 polymer ?
#
loop_
_entity_poly.entity_id
_entity_poly.type
_entity_poly.pdbx_seq_one_letter_code
_entity_poly.pdbx_strand_id
1 'polypeptide(L)'
;MQHRLINVLHILEPTQEQIYDYGLHLISKGLRTHGKWLQDFPHMPLPEGNWGNQEGNQLINDQHQYNIQELQQFVQRGLPTLNPQQIALYDAVMNSVVNNLGTPFFLHSGGGCGKTYLANLIAASVCVRGEIVLCVASTGLVSLLLPGGRTAHSCFKIPIPIHEQSTCNIKKDDLTHQLLQHTSLII
;
A
#
# COMPACT_ATOMS: atom_id res chain seq x y z
N MET A 1 10.79 8.49 15.30
CA MET A 1 11.70 9.14 14.36
C MET A 1 12.93 8.29 14.06
N GLN A 2 13.75 7.97 15.05
CA GLN A 2 14.93 7.12 14.91
C GLN A 2 14.66 5.79 14.19
N HIS A 3 13.58 5.10 14.55
CA HIS A 3 13.16 3.84 13.90
C HIS A 3 12.89 3.99 12.39
N ARG A 4 12.39 5.15 11.95
CA ARG A 4 12.17 5.44 10.52
C ARG A 4 13.48 5.71 9.77
N LEU A 5 14.43 6.41 10.37
CA LEU A 5 15.75 6.63 9.79
C LEU A 5 16.49 5.30 9.57
N ILE A 6 16.37 4.37 10.51
CA ILE A 6 17.00 3.05 10.41
C ILE A 6 16.30 2.17 9.35
N ASN A 7 14.99 2.07 9.40
CA ASN A 7 14.25 1.09 8.60
C ASN A 7 13.88 1.57 7.19
N VAL A 8 13.69 2.88 6.99
CA VAL A 8 13.25 3.44 5.70
C VAL A 8 14.40 4.05 4.94
N LEU A 9 15.31 4.75 5.63
CA LEU A 9 16.43 5.44 5.01
C LEU A 9 17.76 4.67 5.12
N HIS A 10 17.73 3.50 5.78
CA HIS A 10 18.89 2.62 5.99
C HIS A 10 20.08 3.30 6.69
N ILE A 11 19.83 4.31 7.50
CA ILE A 11 20.84 4.98 8.32
C ILE A 11 20.94 4.21 9.64
N LEU A 12 21.94 3.32 9.75
CA LEU A 12 22.07 2.39 10.88
C LEU A 12 22.28 3.10 12.23
N GLU A 13 23.05 4.19 12.24
CA GLU A 13 23.34 5.00 13.43
C GLU A 13 23.08 6.49 13.16
N PRO A 14 21.81 6.94 13.20
CA PRO A 14 21.49 8.33 12.92
C PRO A 14 21.96 9.25 14.06
N THR A 15 22.63 10.34 13.70
CA THR A 15 23.03 11.36 14.68
C THR A 15 21.82 12.14 15.21
N GLN A 16 21.98 12.81 16.37
CA GLN A 16 20.92 13.66 16.94
C GLN A 16 20.49 14.76 15.95
N GLU A 17 21.43 15.32 15.20
CA GLU A 17 21.18 16.35 14.19
C GLU A 17 20.34 15.80 13.05
N GLN A 18 20.67 14.61 12.53
CA GLN A 18 19.88 13.93 11.50
C GLN A 18 18.46 13.60 11.97
N ILE A 19 18.29 13.15 13.22
CA ILE A 19 16.98 12.87 13.81
C ILE A 19 16.14 14.15 13.89
N TYR A 20 16.76 15.25 14.30
CA TYR A 20 16.10 16.55 14.42
C TYR A 20 15.73 17.10 13.03
N ASP A 21 16.65 17.12 12.10
CA ASP A 21 16.45 17.63 10.74
C ASP A 21 15.39 16.82 9.97
N TYR A 22 15.41 15.49 10.10
CA TYR A 22 14.36 14.63 9.57
C TYR A 22 12.99 14.91 10.23
N GLY A 23 12.97 15.25 11.53
CA GLY A 23 11.77 15.68 12.21
C GLY A 23 11.17 16.95 11.59
N LEU A 24 11.99 17.95 11.30
CA LEU A 24 11.58 19.15 10.59
C LEU A 24 11.04 18.86 9.19
N HIS A 25 11.66 17.94 8.46
CA HIS A 25 11.17 17.47 7.16
C HIS A 25 9.75 16.87 7.27
N LEU A 26 9.50 16.01 8.25
CA LEU A 26 8.17 15.41 8.47
C LEU A 26 7.12 16.44 8.85
N ILE A 27 7.46 17.43 9.70
CA ILE A 27 6.57 18.55 10.04
C ILE A 27 6.28 19.38 8.79
N SER A 28 7.29 19.73 7.99
CA SER A 28 7.13 20.43 6.71
C SER A 28 6.18 19.71 5.77
N LYS A 29 6.34 18.40 5.65
CA LYS A 29 5.46 17.54 4.83
C LYS A 29 4.02 17.56 5.33
N GLY A 30 3.80 17.45 6.64
CA GLY A 30 2.47 17.54 7.25
C GLY A 30 1.81 18.91 7.07
N LEU A 31 2.55 19.99 7.20
CA LEU A 31 2.03 21.35 6.99
C LEU A 31 1.60 21.59 5.54
N ARG A 32 2.36 21.08 4.56
CA ARG A 32 2.02 21.19 3.12
C ARG A 32 0.68 20.55 2.79
N THR A 33 0.28 19.48 3.45
CA THR A 33 -1.04 18.86 3.22
C THR A 33 -2.20 19.76 3.64
N HIS A 34 -1.92 20.77 4.50
CA HIS A 34 -2.87 21.77 4.96
C HIS A 34 -2.63 23.16 4.32
N GLY A 35 -1.85 23.23 3.24
CA GLY A 35 -1.54 24.48 2.54
C GLY A 35 -0.67 25.46 3.32
N LYS A 36 0.09 24.97 4.31
CA LYS A 36 1.02 25.76 5.14
C LYS A 36 2.46 25.35 4.86
N TRP A 37 3.39 26.27 5.13
CA TRP A 37 4.83 26.06 4.98
C TRP A 37 5.53 26.29 6.30
N LEU A 38 6.67 25.64 6.56
CA LEU A 38 7.47 25.89 7.76
C LEU A 38 7.89 27.37 7.88
N GLN A 39 8.11 28.02 6.74
CA GLN A 39 8.46 29.45 6.65
C GLN A 39 7.37 30.39 7.14
N ASP A 40 6.10 29.93 7.21
CA ASP A 40 4.98 30.70 7.73
C ASP A 40 5.06 30.86 9.27
N PHE A 41 5.94 30.11 9.93
CA PHE A 41 6.12 30.12 11.38
C PHE A 41 7.45 30.80 11.75
N PRO A 42 7.40 31.98 12.38
CA PRO A 42 8.61 32.70 12.78
C PRO A 42 9.50 31.83 13.68
N HIS A 43 10.81 31.89 13.46
CA HIS A 43 11.83 31.19 14.24
C HIS A 43 11.83 29.64 14.09
N MET A 44 11.01 29.06 13.20
CA MET A 44 11.07 27.65 12.94
C MET A 44 12.25 27.35 11.99
N PRO A 45 13.21 26.50 12.37
CA PRO A 45 14.29 26.13 11.48
C PRO A 45 13.77 25.32 10.29
N LEU A 46 14.50 25.38 9.18
CA LEU A 46 14.18 24.62 7.98
C LEU A 46 15.02 23.33 7.92
N PRO A 47 14.49 22.23 7.36
CA PRO A 47 15.29 21.04 7.16
C PRO A 47 16.38 21.31 6.11
N GLU A 48 17.61 20.93 6.40
CA GLU A 48 18.77 21.11 5.54
C GLU A 48 19.02 19.86 4.67
N GLY A 49 18.62 18.68 5.16
CA GLY A 49 18.78 17.41 4.48
C GLY A 49 17.83 17.22 3.30
N ASN A 50 18.31 16.58 2.24
CA ASN A 50 17.48 16.25 1.07
C ASN A 50 16.69 14.95 1.28
N TRP A 51 15.84 14.93 2.31
CA TRP A 51 15.07 13.77 2.75
C TRP A 51 14.03 13.30 1.74
N GLY A 52 13.48 14.20 0.92
CA GLY A 52 12.46 13.88 -0.08
C GLY A 52 12.96 12.91 -1.16
N ASN A 53 14.24 12.99 -1.52
CA ASN A 53 14.84 12.08 -2.51
C ASN A 53 15.30 10.75 -1.89
N GLN A 54 15.51 10.71 -0.56
CA GLN A 54 15.94 9.52 0.16
C GLN A 54 14.77 8.65 0.61
N GLU A 55 13.62 9.26 0.90
CA GLU A 55 12.42 8.51 1.33
C GLU A 55 11.80 7.65 0.22
N GLY A 56 12.08 7.96 -1.06
CA GLY A 56 11.36 7.33 -2.16
C GLY A 56 9.84 7.56 -2.08
N ASN A 57 9.06 6.65 -2.63
CA ASN A 57 7.61 6.69 -2.49
C ASN A 57 7.19 5.99 -1.19
N GLN A 58 6.81 6.77 -0.18
CA GLN A 58 6.37 6.24 1.12
C GLN A 58 5.21 5.24 0.99
N LEU A 59 4.29 5.46 0.05
CA LEU A 59 3.17 4.55 -0.15
C LEU A 59 3.63 3.18 -0.65
N ILE A 60 4.70 3.15 -1.46
CA ILE A 60 5.34 1.91 -1.93
C ILE A 60 6.09 1.24 -0.78
N ASN A 61 6.87 2.00 -0.01
CA ASN A 61 7.61 1.49 1.13
C ASN A 61 6.69 0.87 2.18
N ASP A 62 5.54 1.51 2.45
CA ASP A 62 4.54 0.99 3.37
C ASP A 62 3.95 -0.36 2.91
N GLN A 63 3.90 -0.61 1.58
CA GLN A 63 3.43 -1.89 1.03
C GLN A 63 4.45 -3.04 1.18
N HIS A 64 5.70 -2.75 1.50
CA HIS A 64 6.74 -3.77 1.73
C HIS A 64 7.02 -4.04 3.22
N GLN A 65 6.28 -3.41 4.14
CA GLN A 65 6.46 -3.58 5.59
C GLN A 65 5.78 -4.84 6.15
N TYR A 66 5.61 -5.88 5.36
CA TYR A 66 5.04 -7.15 5.80
C TYR A 66 6.12 -8.05 6.42
N ASN A 67 5.72 -8.85 7.42
CA ASN A 67 6.53 -9.96 7.88
C ASN A 67 6.45 -11.11 6.86
N ILE A 68 7.43 -11.18 5.98
CA ILE A 68 7.48 -12.18 4.89
C ILE A 68 7.41 -13.61 5.44
N GLN A 69 8.01 -13.89 6.59
CA GLN A 69 8.00 -15.24 7.17
C GLN A 69 6.58 -15.64 7.61
N GLU A 70 5.83 -14.74 8.21
CA GLU A 70 4.43 -14.98 8.59
C GLU A 70 3.55 -15.20 7.36
N LEU A 71 3.74 -14.40 6.30
CA LEU A 71 3.01 -14.56 5.04
C LEU A 71 3.34 -15.90 4.39
N GLN A 72 4.61 -16.30 4.34
CA GLN A 72 5.02 -17.61 3.80
C GLN A 72 4.38 -18.76 4.56
N GLN A 73 4.37 -18.71 5.90
CA GLN A 73 3.71 -19.72 6.72
C GLN A 73 2.20 -19.75 6.48
N PHE A 74 1.56 -18.59 6.34
CA PHE A 74 0.14 -18.51 6.04
C PHE A 74 -0.18 -19.15 4.68
N VAL A 75 0.62 -18.87 3.65
CA VAL A 75 0.47 -19.47 2.32
C VAL A 75 0.68 -20.97 2.35
N GLN A 76 1.76 -21.45 2.98
CA GLN A 76 2.06 -22.88 3.08
C GLN A 76 0.97 -23.68 3.78
N ARG A 77 0.35 -23.10 4.83
CA ARG A 77 -0.75 -23.74 5.55
C ARG A 77 -2.07 -23.65 4.79
N GLY A 78 -2.26 -22.56 4.07
CA GLY A 78 -3.52 -22.25 3.41
C GLY A 78 -3.73 -23.02 2.10
N LEU A 79 -2.72 -23.16 1.26
CA LEU A 79 -2.84 -23.82 -0.04
C LEU A 79 -3.44 -25.24 0.05
N PRO A 80 -3.01 -26.12 0.96
CA PRO A 80 -3.59 -27.46 1.06
C PRO A 80 -5.05 -27.50 1.51
N THR A 81 -5.59 -26.41 2.06
CA THR A 81 -6.98 -26.35 2.53
C THR A 81 -7.98 -25.93 1.45
N LEU A 82 -7.49 -25.49 0.30
CA LEU A 82 -8.33 -25.05 -0.80
C LEU A 82 -9.01 -26.23 -1.48
N ASN A 83 -10.29 -26.05 -1.85
CA ASN A 83 -10.98 -26.99 -2.71
C ASN A 83 -10.55 -26.84 -4.18
N PRO A 84 -10.87 -27.81 -5.07
CA PRO A 84 -10.41 -27.78 -6.46
C PRO A 84 -10.81 -26.52 -7.24
N GLN A 85 -11.99 -25.94 -6.97
CA GLN A 85 -12.43 -24.71 -7.63
C GLN A 85 -11.65 -23.48 -7.14
N GLN A 86 -11.32 -23.44 -5.85
CA GLN A 86 -10.50 -22.38 -5.26
C GLN A 86 -9.06 -22.46 -5.77
N ILE A 87 -8.51 -23.67 -5.89
CA ILE A 87 -7.17 -23.90 -6.47
C ILE A 87 -7.13 -23.41 -7.93
N ALA A 88 -8.11 -23.79 -8.75
CA ALA A 88 -8.17 -23.37 -10.15
C ALA A 88 -8.19 -21.83 -10.29
N LEU A 89 -8.96 -21.13 -9.43
CA LEU A 89 -8.97 -19.67 -9.44
C LEU A 89 -7.64 -19.09 -8.92
N TYR A 90 -7.10 -19.65 -7.84
CA TYR A 90 -5.80 -19.24 -7.31
C TYR A 90 -4.72 -19.33 -8.39
N ASP A 91 -4.61 -20.47 -9.08
CA ASP A 91 -3.64 -20.71 -10.14
C ASP A 91 -3.84 -19.75 -11.32
N ALA A 92 -5.10 -19.50 -11.72
CA ALA A 92 -5.42 -18.58 -12.81
C ALA A 92 -4.99 -17.13 -12.46
N VAL A 93 -5.27 -16.66 -11.25
CA VAL A 93 -4.86 -15.32 -10.80
C VAL A 93 -3.34 -15.23 -10.70
N MET A 94 -2.69 -16.21 -10.06
CA MET A 94 -1.22 -16.23 -9.94
C MET A 94 -0.53 -16.29 -11.31
N ASN A 95 -1.06 -17.06 -12.24
CA ASN A 95 -0.55 -17.09 -13.62
C ASN A 95 -0.69 -15.72 -14.30
N SER A 96 -1.83 -15.02 -14.09
CA SER A 96 -2.04 -13.69 -14.64
C SER A 96 -1.04 -12.66 -14.05
N VAL A 97 -0.79 -12.71 -12.73
CA VAL A 97 0.19 -11.84 -12.06
C VAL A 97 1.60 -12.12 -12.57
N VAL A 98 2.04 -13.39 -12.54
CA VAL A 98 3.40 -13.79 -12.93
C VAL A 98 3.74 -13.43 -14.37
N ASN A 99 2.77 -13.53 -15.28
CA ASN A 99 2.97 -13.25 -16.70
C ASN A 99 2.48 -11.86 -17.13
N ASN A 100 2.09 -11.00 -16.18
CA ASN A 100 1.58 -9.64 -16.44
C ASN A 100 0.44 -9.60 -17.49
N LEU A 101 -0.49 -10.57 -17.41
CA LEU A 101 -1.57 -10.69 -18.40
C LEU A 101 -2.68 -9.64 -18.21
N GLY A 102 -2.78 -9.04 -17.02
CA GLY A 102 -3.82 -8.06 -16.71
C GLY A 102 -5.25 -8.60 -16.79
N THR A 103 -5.44 -9.91 -16.58
CA THR A 103 -6.75 -10.55 -16.69
C THR A 103 -7.65 -10.16 -15.53
N PRO A 104 -8.86 -9.63 -15.77
CA PRO A 104 -9.84 -9.41 -14.72
C PRO A 104 -10.51 -10.72 -14.30
N PHE A 105 -10.72 -10.89 -12.99
CA PHE A 105 -11.41 -12.05 -12.43
C PHE A 105 -12.64 -11.60 -11.65
N PHE A 106 -13.74 -12.33 -11.78
CA PHE A 106 -14.94 -12.13 -11.01
C PHE A 106 -15.26 -13.37 -10.19
N LEU A 107 -15.15 -13.27 -8.87
CA LEU A 107 -15.44 -14.38 -7.95
C LEU A 107 -16.85 -14.27 -7.40
N HIS A 108 -17.74 -15.12 -7.88
CA HIS A 108 -19.11 -15.26 -7.37
C HIS A 108 -19.29 -16.57 -6.62
N SER A 109 -19.77 -16.50 -5.38
CA SER A 109 -20.19 -17.67 -4.60
C SER A 109 -21.07 -17.24 -3.42
N GLY A 110 -21.76 -18.18 -2.80
CA GLY A 110 -22.60 -17.94 -1.61
C GLY A 110 -21.84 -17.36 -0.42
N GLY A 111 -22.58 -16.93 0.61
CA GLY A 111 -21.99 -16.53 1.89
C GLY A 111 -21.23 -17.70 2.54
N GLY A 112 -20.14 -17.43 3.26
CA GLY A 112 -19.37 -18.46 3.96
C GLY A 112 -18.51 -19.39 3.11
N CYS A 113 -18.49 -19.26 1.77
CA CYS A 113 -17.71 -20.12 0.87
C CYS A 113 -16.22 -19.79 0.81
N GLY A 114 -15.66 -19.04 1.74
CA GLY A 114 -14.23 -18.79 1.84
C GLY A 114 -13.67 -17.76 0.83
N LYS A 115 -14.50 -16.89 0.21
CA LYS A 115 -14.03 -15.87 -0.74
C LYS A 115 -12.95 -14.98 -0.15
N THR A 116 -13.19 -14.40 1.02
CA THR A 116 -12.24 -13.53 1.72
C THR A 116 -10.96 -14.27 2.09
N TYR A 117 -11.08 -15.54 2.52
CA TYR A 117 -9.91 -16.37 2.80
C TYR A 117 -9.04 -16.59 1.56
N LEU A 118 -9.66 -16.93 0.41
CA LEU A 118 -8.96 -17.09 -0.85
C LEU A 118 -8.31 -15.79 -1.33
N ALA A 119 -9.03 -14.65 -1.21
CA ALA A 119 -8.50 -13.34 -1.54
C ALA A 119 -7.26 -13.00 -0.69
N ASN A 120 -7.32 -13.26 0.63
CA ASN A 120 -6.20 -13.05 1.53
C ASN A 120 -5.01 -13.97 1.20
N LEU A 121 -5.27 -15.21 0.80
CA LEU A 121 -4.23 -16.15 0.42
C LEU A 121 -3.53 -15.74 -0.88
N ILE A 122 -4.29 -15.28 -1.87
CA ILE A 122 -3.75 -14.72 -3.12
C ILE A 122 -2.91 -13.48 -2.81
N ALA A 123 -3.45 -12.53 -2.03
CA ALA A 123 -2.73 -11.33 -1.63
C ALA A 123 -1.41 -11.66 -0.93
N ALA A 124 -1.44 -12.56 0.04
CA ALA A 124 -0.23 -13.02 0.74
C ALA A 124 0.80 -13.64 -0.22
N SER A 125 0.34 -14.46 -1.17
CA SER A 125 1.22 -15.12 -2.15
C SER A 125 1.93 -14.11 -3.06
N VAL A 126 1.24 -13.05 -3.47
CA VAL A 126 1.82 -11.97 -4.28
C VAL A 126 2.79 -11.14 -3.43
N CYS A 127 2.43 -10.80 -2.18
CA CYS A 127 3.33 -10.08 -1.27
C CYS A 127 4.60 -10.87 -0.93
N VAL A 128 4.53 -12.20 -0.78
CA VAL A 128 5.72 -13.06 -0.57
C VAL A 128 6.71 -12.96 -1.74
N ARG A 129 6.25 -12.68 -2.94
CA ARG A 129 7.09 -12.45 -4.13
C ARG A 129 7.75 -11.07 -4.15
N GLY A 130 7.44 -10.21 -3.17
CA GLY A 130 7.90 -8.83 -3.12
C GLY A 130 7.09 -7.88 -4.02
N GLU A 131 5.94 -8.30 -4.50
CA GLU A 131 5.06 -7.53 -5.37
C GLU A 131 3.97 -6.81 -4.56
N ILE A 132 3.42 -5.72 -5.10
CA ILE A 132 2.45 -4.88 -4.41
C ILE A 132 1.02 -5.32 -4.74
N VAL A 133 0.23 -5.50 -3.69
CA VAL A 133 -1.21 -5.79 -3.77
C VAL A 133 -1.99 -4.67 -3.10
N LEU A 134 -2.96 -4.11 -3.80
CA LEU A 134 -3.92 -3.16 -3.23
C LEU A 134 -5.24 -3.87 -2.92
N CYS A 135 -5.49 -4.11 -1.65
CA CYS A 135 -6.77 -4.64 -1.18
C CYS A 135 -7.74 -3.48 -0.94
N VAL A 136 -8.84 -3.44 -1.70
CA VAL A 136 -9.82 -2.34 -1.63
C VAL A 136 -11.23 -2.86 -1.38
N ALA A 137 -12.01 -2.07 -0.66
CA ALA A 137 -13.40 -2.36 -0.39
C ALA A 137 -14.27 -1.10 -0.52
N SER A 138 -15.57 -1.28 -0.70
CA SER A 138 -16.52 -0.17 -0.79
C SER A 138 -16.67 0.58 0.53
N THR A 139 -16.50 -0.09 1.67
CA THR A 139 -16.65 0.49 3.01
C THR A 139 -15.42 0.22 3.88
N GLY A 140 -15.19 1.09 4.89
CA GLY A 140 -14.08 0.93 5.84
C GLY A 140 -14.18 -0.37 6.65
N LEU A 141 -15.39 -0.81 7.00
CA LEU A 141 -15.57 -2.03 7.78
C LEU A 141 -15.14 -3.27 6.99
N VAL A 142 -15.47 -3.34 5.69
CA VAL A 142 -15.09 -4.47 4.83
C VAL A 142 -13.59 -4.45 4.53
N SER A 143 -12.98 -3.28 4.44
CA SER A 143 -11.54 -3.16 4.21
C SER A 143 -10.69 -3.77 5.33
N LEU A 144 -11.22 -3.84 6.57
CA LEU A 144 -10.53 -4.48 7.70
C LEU A 144 -10.42 -6.01 7.57
N LEU A 145 -11.20 -6.63 6.69
CA LEU A 145 -11.16 -8.07 6.43
C LEU A 145 -9.98 -8.48 5.52
N LEU A 146 -9.33 -7.51 4.90
CA LEU A 146 -8.23 -7.72 3.95
C LEU A 146 -6.93 -7.15 4.52
N PRO A 147 -5.78 -7.82 4.36
CA PRO A 147 -4.50 -7.32 4.82
C PRO A 147 -4.17 -5.96 4.17
N GLY A 148 -3.88 -4.95 4.99
CA GLY A 148 -3.61 -3.59 4.50
C GLY A 148 -4.78 -2.95 3.73
N GLY A 149 -6.00 -3.47 3.89
CA GLY A 149 -7.18 -3.05 3.14
C GLY A 149 -7.55 -1.59 3.38
N ARG A 150 -7.96 -0.92 2.33
CA ARG A 150 -8.41 0.48 2.32
C ARG A 150 -9.75 0.59 1.61
N THR A 151 -10.45 1.71 1.83
CA THR A 151 -11.64 1.99 1.00
C THR A 151 -11.20 2.38 -0.41
N ALA A 152 -11.96 1.98 -1.42
CA ALA A 152 -11.72 2.36 -2.80
C ALA A 152 -11.66 3.90 -2.95
N HIS A 153 -12.52 4.64 -2.24
CA HIS A 153 -12.52 6.10 -2.22
C HIS A 153 -11.18 6.68 -1.74
N SER A 154 -10.62 6.14 -0.67
CA SER A 154 -9.32 6.58 -0.14
C SER A 154 -8.16 6.16 -1.06
N CYS A 155 -8.18 4.92 -1.55
CA CYS A 155 -7.11 4.36 -2.37
C CYS A 155 -7.00 5.06 -3.73
N PHE A 156 -8.13 5.26 -4.41
CA PHE A 156 -8.17 5.82 -5.75
C PHE A 156 -8.53 7.32 -5.78
N LYS A 157 -8.61 7.97 -4.61
CA LYS A 157 -8.97 9.39 -4.49
C LYS A 157 -10.28 9.72 -5.22
N ILE A 158 -11.28 8.84 -5.08
CA ILE A 158 -12.61 9.04 -5.65
C ILE A 158 -13.29 10.19 -4.90
N PRO A 159 -13.80 11.23 -5.59
CA PRO A 159 -14.44 12.37 -4.94
C PRO A 159 -15.77 11.99 -4.28
N ILE A 160 -16.14 12.74 -3.23
CA ILE A 160 -17.43 12.64 -2.57
C ILE A 160 -18.01 14.07 -2.49
N PRO A 161 -19.21 14.32 -3.06
CA PRO A 161 -20.09 13.40 -3.77
C PRO A 161 -19.59 13.01 -5.16
N ILE A 162 -20.06 11.87 -5.67
CA ILE A 162 -19.79 11.43 -7.04
C ILE A 162 -20.87 12.00 -7.97
N HIS A 163 -20.46 12.59 -9.07
CA HIS A 163 -21.28 13.09 -10.17
C HIS A 163 -20.92 12.36 -11.47
N GLU A 164 -21.74 12.44 -12.50
CA GLU A 164 -21.53 11.77 -13.79
C GLU A 164 -20.17 12.09 -14.45
N GLN A 165 -19.65 13.28 -14.20
CA GLN A 165 -18.36 13.74 -14.74
C GLN A 165 -17.20 13.62 -13.75
N SER A 166 -17.42 12.97 -12.58
CA SER A 166 -16.37 12.81 -11.58
C SER A 166 -15.26 11.91 -12.08
N THR A 167 -14.03 12.33 -11.87
CA THR A 167 -12.81 11.55 -12.13
C THR A 167 -12.02 11.40 -10.84
N CYS A 168 -11.18 10.38 -10.75
CA CYS A 168 -10.27 10.19 -9.62
C CYS A 168 -9.26 11.34 -9.54
N ASN A 169 -9.07 11.92 -8.35
CA ASN A 169 -8.14 13.03 -8.13
C ASN A 169 -6.69 12.56 -7.99
N ILE A 170 -6.23 11.75 -8.94
CA ILE A 170 -4.84 11.25 -9.01
C ILE A 170 -4.14 12.01 -10.12
N LYS A 171 -3.15 12.81 -9.75
CA LYS A 171 -2.33 13.56 -10.72
C LYS A 171 -1.20 12.66 -11.22
N LYS A 172 -0.78 12.89 -12.47
CA LYS A 172 0.42 12.28 -13.02
C LYS A 172 1.61 12.64 -12.12
N ASP A 173 2.46 11.65 -11.85
CA ASP A 173 3.63 11.76 -10.98
C ASP A 173 3.36 11.99 -9.47
N ASP A 174 2.08 11.96 -9.04
CA ASP A 174 1.74 11.87 -7.61
C ASP A 174 2.20 10.51 -7.03
N LEU A 175 2.45 10.47 -5.73
CA LEU A 175 2.82 9.24 -5.01
C LEU A 175 1.81 8.11 -5.21
N THR A 176 0.52 8.45 -5.30
CA THR A 176 -0.55 7.50 -5.59
C THR A 176 -0.45 6.95 -7.02
N HIS A 177 -0.14 7.80 -8.02
CA HIS A 177 0.07 7.36 -9.39
C HIS A 177 1.24 6.39 -9.49
N GLN A 178 2.37 6.71 -8.85
CA GLN A 178 3.52 5.82 -8.79
C GLN A 178 3.20 4.48 -8.11
N LEU A 179 2.45 4.51 -6.99
CA LEU A 179 1.99 3.30 -6.31
C LEU A 179 1.18 2.41 -7.27
N LEU A 180 0.22 2.99 -7.99
CA LEU A 180 -0.61 2.25 -8.94
C LEU A 180 0.21 1.64 -10.09
N GLN A 181 1.26 2.34 -10.56
CA GLN A 181 2.16 1.82 -11.59
C GLN A 181 2.98 0.60 -11.11
N HIS A 182 3.26 0.52 -9.82
CA HIS A 182 4.01 -0.59 -9.22
C HIS A 182 3.09 -1.69 -8.65
N THR A 183 1.78 -1.54 -8.79
CA THR A 183 0.81 -2.50 -8.27
C THR A 183 0.63 -3.66 -9.24
N SER A 184 0.88 -4.88 -8.77
CA SER A 184 0.72 -6.11 -9.57
C SER A 184 -0.69 -6.68 -9.51
N LEU A 185 -1.43 -6.41 -8.41
CA LEU A 185 -2.78 -6.93 -8.20
C LEU A 185 -3.65 -5.96 -7.41
N ILE A 186 -4.91 -5.83 -7.81
CA ILE A 186 -5.97 -5.13 -7.06
C ILE A 186 -7.05 -6.14 -6.72
N ILE A 187 -7.43 -6.24 -5.44
CA ILE A 187 -8.48 -7.13 -4.92
C ILE A 187 -9.59 -6.30 -4.29
#